data_e5d1aca294b6ca7ca3755357e5577b3a
#
_entry.id   e5d1aca294b6ca7ca3755357e5577b3a
#
_cell.length_a   1.000
_cell.length_b   1.000
_cell.length_c   1.000
_cell.angle_alpha   90.00
_cell.angle_beta   90.00
_cell.angle_gamma   90.00
#
_symmetry.space_group_name_H-M   'P 1'
#
loop_
_entity.id
_entity.type
_entity.pdbx_description
1 polymer ?
#
loop_
_entity_poly.entity_id
_entity_poly.type
_entity_poly.pdbx_seq_one_letter_code
_entity_poly.pdbx_strand_id
1 'polypeptide(L)'
;MAYNSVRERDPLIDKETQRALERRLTEFLGVVMIACAALFSLIIFTYSPTDPGPQSASDLPVKNLLGSTGAAIASPLILVIGWGSWSLAPILLIWGLRFLFHIGPERAIGRLIFTPIAIALSSVYAASIVPVSYTHLTLPTTVIV
;
A
#
# COMPACT_ATOMS: atom_id res chain seq x y z
N MET A 1 19.59 27.18 -51.31
CA MET A 1 19.19 27.07 -49.90
C MET A 1 17.94 26.20 -49.85
N ALA A 2 18.07 24.90 -49.52
CA ALA A 2 16.93 23.99 -49.40
C ALA A 2 16.35 24.12 -47.99
N TYR A 3 15.13 24.63 -47.93
CA TYR A 3 14.36 24.74 -46.69
C TYR A 3 13.82 23.33 -46.39
N ASN A 4 14.46 22.65 -45.44
CA ASN A 4 13.93 21.39 -44.90
C ASN A 4 12.72 21.75 -44.05
N SER A 5 11.54 21.75 -44.65
CA SER A 5 10.27 21.67 -43.89
C SER A 5 10.22 20.31 -43.25
N VAL A 6 10.65 20.21 -42.00
CA VAL A 6 10.35 19.08 -41.13
C VAL A 6 8.81 19.02 -41.09
N ARG A 7 8.25 18.04 -41.81
CA ARG A 7 6.82 17.73 -41.73
C ARG A 7 6.53 17.32 -40.29
N GLU A 8 6.08 18.25 -39.48
CA GLU A 8 5.45 17.93 -38.21
C GLU A 8 4.31 16.98 -38.55
N ARG A 9 4.46 15.72 -38.17
CA ARG A 9 3.37 14.74 -38.27
C ARG A 9 2.29 15.23 -37.32
N ASP A 10 1.12 15.57 -37.87
CA ASP A 10 -0.04 15.87 -37.05
C ASP A 10 -0.24 14.73 -36.06
N PRO A 11 -0.35 15.01 -34.76
CA PRO A 11 -0.55 13.99 -33.75
C PRO A 11 -1.83 13.22 -34.10
N LEU A 12 -1.74 11.88 -34.13
CA LEU A 12 -2.84 10.98 -34.50
C LEU A 12 -4.08 11.14 -33.63
N ILE A 13 -3.96 11.81 -32.51
CA ILE A 13 -5.03 12.09 -31.55
C ILE A 13 -5.09 13.59 -31.32
N ASP A 14 -6.27 14.18 -31.50
CA ASP A 14 -6.50 15.58 -31.19
C ASP A 14 -6.18 15.90 -29.73
N LYS A 15 -5.58 17.06 -29.48
CA LYS A 15 -5.15 17.50 -28.13
C LYS A 15 -6.31 17.52 -27.13
N GLU A 16 -7.51 17.76 -27.56
CA GLU A 16 -8.70 17.74 -26.71
C GLU A 16 -9.03 16.30 -26.29
N THR A 17 -9.00 15.36 -27.21
CA THR A 17 -9.23 13.93 -26.93
C THR A 17 -8.14 13.38 -26.01
N GLN A 18 -6.89 13.77 -26.21
CA GLN A 18 -5.79 13.36 -25.32
C GLN A 18 -6.01 13.85 -23.89
N ARG A 19 -6.35 15.12 -23.70
CA ARG A 19 -6.64 15.68 -22.37
C ARG A 19 -7.85 15.00 -21.71
N ALA A 20 -8.90 14.72 -22.48
CA ALA A 20 -10.07 14.02 -21.98
C ALA A 20 -9.70 12.58 -21.52
N LEU A 21 -8.88 11.90 -22.30
CA LEU A 21 -8.39 10.55 -21.97
C LEU A 21 -7.52 10.55 -20.71
N GLU A 22 -6.56 11.46 -20.62
CA GLU A 22 -5.69 11.63 -19.44
C GLU A 22 -6.52 11.87 -18.18
N ARG A 23 -7.53 12.72 -18.28
CA ARG A 23 -8.45 13.00 -17.17
C ARG A 23 -9.21 11.74 -16.73
N ARG A 24 -9.78 11.00 -17.67
CA ARG A 24 -10.52 9.76 -17.38
C ARG A 24 -9.64 8.68 -16.78
N LEU A 25 -8.41 8.55 -17.28
CA LEU A 25 -7.43 7.61 -16.72
C LEU A 25 -7.05 7.99 -15.28
N THR A 26 -6.89 9.27 -14.99
CA THR A 26 -6.58 9.76 -13.63
C THR A 26 -7.75 9.51 -12.69
N GLU A 27 -8.99 9.78 -13.10
CA GLU A 27 -10.21 9.48 -12.34
C GLU A 27 -10.31 7.97 -12.05
N PHE A 28 -10.12 7.14 -13.08
CA PHE A 28 -10.14 5.68 -12.94
C PHE A 28 -9.07 5.18 -11.97
N LEU A 29 -7.83 5.68 -12.09
CA LEU A 29 -6.75 5.35 -11.17
C LEU A 29 -7.09 5.75 -9.72
N GLY A 30 -7.72 6.92 -9.52
CA GLY A 30 -8.21 7.37 -8.23
C GLY A 30 -9.21 6.39 -7.61
N VAL A 31 -10.19 5.94 -8.39
CA VAL A 31 -11.20 4.95 -7.93
C VAL A 31 -10.52 3.62 -7.57
N VAL A 32 -9.61 3.14 -8.40
CA VAL A 32 -8.86 1.89 -8.13
C VAL A 32 -8.06 2.00 -6.83
N MET A 33 -7.40 3.13 -6.60
CA MET A 33 -6.63 3.34 -5.36
C MET A 33 -7.54 3.39 -4.11
N ILE A 34 -8.72 3.98 -4.21
CA ILE A 34 -9.71 3.99 -3.11
C ILE A 34 -10.21 2.57 -2.84
N ALA A 35 -10.51 1.79 -3.88
CA ALA A 35 -10.90 0.40 -3.74
C ALA A 35 -9.78 -0.44 -3.09
N CYS A 36 -8.53 -0.25 -3.52
CA CYS A 36 -7.37 -0.88 -2.88
C CYS A 36 -7.24 -0.47 -1.42
N ALA A 37 -7.43 0.80 -1.07
CA ALA A 37 -7.39 1.27 0.32
C ALA A 37 -8.43 0.55 1.19
N ALA A 38 -9.65 0.37 0.69
CA ALA A 38 -10.70 -0.36 1.39
C ALA A 38 -10.33 -1.84 1.57
N LEU A 39 -9.81 -2.49 0.53
CA LEU A 39 -9.37 -3.88 0.59
C LEU A 39 -8.21 -4.06 1.58
N PHE A 40 -7.20 -3.19 1.54
CA PHE A 40 -6.09 -3.22 2.49
C PHE A 40 -6.55 -2.99 3.92
N SER A 41 -7.51 -2.08 4.15
CA SER A 41 -8.11 -1.89 5.47
C SER A 41 -8.73 -3.18 5.98
N LEU A 42 -9.51 -3.88 5.16
CA LEU A 42 -10.16 -5.13 5.54
C LEU A 42 -9.13 -6.23 5.83
N ILE A 43 -8.12 -6.37 4.98
CA ILE A 43 -7.05 -7.36 5.12
C ILE A 43 -6.32 -7.19 6.44
N ILE A 44 -5.92 -5.95 6.77
CA ILE A 44 -5.15 -5.67 7.98
C ILE A 44 -6.03 -5.71 9.23
N PHE A 45 -7.27 -5.21 9.15
CA PHE A 45 -8.21 -5.24 10.27
C PHE A 45 -8.58 -6.66 10.71
N THR A 46 -8.68 -7.57 9.75
CA THR A 46 -9.03 -8.98 10.02
C THR A 46 -7.81 -9.90 10.07
N TYR A 47 -6.62 -9.34 10.19
CA TYR A 47 -5.40 -10.14 10.32
C TYR A 47 -5.41 -10.97 11.61
N SER A 48 -5.04 -12.24 11.47
CA SER A 48 -4.79 -13.15 12.60
C SER A 48 -3.43 -13.83 12.43
N PRO A 49 -2.57 -13.83 13.46
CA PRO A 49 -1.27 -14.50 13.39
C PRO A 49 -1.38 -16.02 13.21
N THR A 50 -2.56 -16.60 13.51
CA THR A 50 -2.81 -18.03 13.40
C THR A 50 -3.31 -18.47 12.02
N ASP A 51 -3.58 -17.51 11.13
CA ASP A 51 -4.06 -17.82 9.78
C ASP A 51 -2.96 -18.49 8.96
N PRO A 52 -3.31 -19.50 8.13
CA PRO A 52 -2.36 -20.11 7.22
C PRO A 52 -1.86 -19.08 6.22
N GLY A 53 -0.54 -18.99 6.09
CA GLY A 53 0.12 -18.05 5.21
C GLY A 53 1.53 -18.51 4.85
N PRO A 54 2.26 -17.75 4.03
CA PRO A 54 3.62 -18.13 3.62
C PRO A 54 4.59 -18.34 4.78
N GLN A 55 4.25 -17.86 5.97
CA GLN A 55 5.10 -17.88 7.17
C GLN A 55 4.52 -18.73 8.30
N SER A 56 3.31 -19.23 8.15
CA SER A 56 2.61 -20.03 9.16
C SER A 56 2.00 -21.26 8.50
N ALA A 57 2.57 -22.42 8.78
CA ALA A 57 1.98 -23.70 8.43
C ALA A 57 0.93 -24.06 9.49
N SER A 58 -0.27 -23.53 9.34
CA SER A 58 -1.40 -23.75 10.24
C SER A 58 -2.52 -24.46 9.47
N ASP A 59 -3.06 -25.55 10.04
CA ASP A 59 -4.24 -26.24 9.53
C ASP A 59 -5.54 -25.63 10.07
N LEU A 60 -5.47 -24.49 10.76
CA LEU A 60 -6.63 -23.84 11.34
C LEU A 60 -7.46 -23.11 10.26
N PRO A 61 -8.77 -22.98 10.49
CA PRO A 61 -9.64 -22.24 9.57
C PRO A 61 -9.21 -20.76 9.50
N VAL A 62 -9.17 -20.24 8.28
CA VAL A 62 -8.78 -18.84 8.00
C VAL A 62 -9.79 -17.88 8.62
N LYS A 63 -9.32 -16.94 9.42
CA LYS A 63 -10.14 -15.90 10.07
C LYS A 63 -10.22 -14.61 9.24
N ASN A 64 -9.26 -14.39 8.34
CA ASN A 64 -9.24 -13.21 7.49
C ASN A 64 -10.47 -13.16 6.58
N LEU A 65 -11.15 -12.00 6.50
CA LEU A 65 -12.36 -11.82 5.68
C LEU A 65 -12.14 -12.07 4.19
N LEU A 66 -10.92 -11.84 3.69
CA LEU A 66 -10.54 -12.13 2.31
C LEU A 66 -10.00 -13.55 2.11
N GLY A 67 -10.21 -14.43 3.10
CA GLY A 67 -9.78 -15.81 3.06
C GLY A 67 -8.25 -15.97 3.06
N SER A 68 -7.77 -17.05 2.48
CA SER A 68 -6.33 -17.38 2.40
C SER A 68 -5.53 -16.32 1.65
N THR A 69 -6.12 -15.69 0.64
CA THR A 69 -5.46 -14.60 -0.12
C THR A 69 -5.21 -13.39 0.78
N GLY A 70 -6.19 -12.98 1.59
CA GLY A 70 -6.03 -11.90 2.55
C GLY A 70 -4.96 -12.20 3.60
N ALA A 71 -4.98 -13.41 4.16
CA ALA A 71 -3.99 -13.87 5.12
C ALA A 71 -2.57 -13.89 4.51
N ALA A 72 -2.44 -14.37 3.27
CA ALA A 72 -1.16 -14.43 2.56
C ALA A 72 -0.56 -13.04 2.27
N ILE A 73 -1.39 -12.01 2.11
CA ILE A 73 -0.95 -10.63 1.92
C ILE A 73 -0.67 -9.94 3.26
N ALA A 74 -1.54 -10.12 4.25
CA ALA A 74 -1.41 -9.47 5.56
C ALA A 74 -0.15 -9.93 6.31
N SER A 75 0.13 -11.24 6.28
CA SER A 75 1.22 -11.85 7.03
C SER A 75 2.59 -11.23 6.73
N PRO A 76 3.08 -11.16 5.48
CA PRO A 76 4.35 -10.54 5.17
C PRO A 76 4.36 -9.02 5.40
N LEU A 77 3.23 -8.33 5.17
CA LEU A 77 3.14 -6.90 5.44
C LEU A 77 3.34 -6.59 6.92
N ILE A 78 2.66 -7.31 7.79
CA ILE A 78 2.79 -7.11 9.24
C ILE A 78 4.15 -7.58 9.75
N LEU A 79 4.73 -8.63 9.16
CA LEU A 79 6.07 -9.08 9.55
C LEU A 79 7.15 -8.06 9.19
N VAL A 80 7.09 -7.47 7.98
CA VAL A 80 8.13 -6.56 7.46
C VAL A 80 7.93 -5.13 7.96
N ILE A 81 6.71 -4.62 7.91
CA ILE A 81 6.37 -3.23 8.23
C ILE A 81 5.85 -3.10 9.68
N GLY A 82 5.39 -4.19 10.27
CA GLY A 82 4.81 -4.17 11.60
C GLY A 82 3.49 -3.40 11.65
N TRP A 83 3.25 -2.72 12.77
CA TRP A 83 2.08 -1.87 12.98
C TRP A 83 2.00 -0.69 12.00
N GLY A 84 3.11 -0.32 11.36
CA GLY A 84 3.14 0.68 10.29
C GLY A 84 2.32 0.30 9.06
N SER A 85 1.97 -0.98 8.89
CA SER A 85 1.08 -1.45 7.81
C SER A 85 -0.28 -0.76 7.81
N TRP A 86 -0.74 -0.30 8.97
CA TRP A 86 -1.97 0.48 9.09
C TRP A 86 -1.92 1.82 8.37
N SER A 87 -0.74 2.36 8.10
CA SER A 87 -0.57 3.61 7.35
C SER A 87 -0.81 3.46 5.84
N LEU A 88 -0.73 2.25 5.30
CA LEU A 88 -0.92 1.99 3.87
C LEU A 88 -2.33 2.38 3.39
N ALA A 89 -3.35 2.01 4.15
CA ALA A 89 -4.73 2.29 3.79
C ALA A 89 -5.04 3.80 3.70
N PRO A 90 -4.75 4.64 4.71
CA PRO A 90 -4.97 6.08 4.60
C PRO A 90 -4.10 6.75 3.54
N ILE A 91 -2.88 6.27 3.30
CA ILE A 91 -2.03 6.78 2.23
C ILE A 91 -2.68 6.53 0.87
N LEU A 92 -3.12 5.29 0.59
CA LEU A 92 -3.82 4.95 -0.65
C LEU A 92 -5.13 5.73 -0.80
N LEU A 93 -5.88 5.91 0.28
CA LEU A 93 -7.12 6.67 0.27
C LEU A 93 -6.86 8.14 -0.09
N ILE A 94 -5.91 8.79 0.56
CA ILE A 94 -5.56 10.20 0.30
C ILE A 94 -5.09 10.38 -1.15
N TRP A 95 -4.26 9.48 -1.66
CA TRP A 95 -3.81 9.53 -3.05
C TRP A 95 -4.94 9.28 -4.03
N GLY A 96 -5.81 8.29 -3.74
CA GLY A 96 -6.99 8.01 -4.57
C GLY A 96 -7.94 9.21 -4.65
N LEU A 97 -8.23 9.85 -3.53
CA LEU A 97 -9.05 11.08 -3.49
C LEU A 97 -8.38 12.23 -4.26
N ARG A 98 -7.05 12.39 -4.15
CA ARG A 98 -6.32 13.41 -4.91
C ARG A 98 -6.46 13.22 -6.42
N PHE A 99 -6.29 12.00 -6.91
CA PHE A 99 -6.45 11.69 -8.33
C PHE A 99 -7.89 11.87 -8.78
N LEU A 100 -8.86 11.45 -7.98
CA LEU A 100 -10.27 11.59 -8.28
C LEU A 100 -10.71 13.06 -8.38
N PHE A 101 -10.25 13.89 -7.45
CA PHE A 101 -10.60 15.32 -7.41
C PHE A 101 -9.61 16.23 -8.16
N HIS A 102 -8.64 15.66 -8.88
CA HIS A 102 -7.62 16.39 -9.63
C HIS A 102 -6.83 17.44 -8.81
N ILE A 103 -6.59 17.15 -7.54
CA ILE A 103 -5.92 18.09 -6.63
C ILE A 103 -4.40 18.03 -6.82
N GLY A 104 -3.85 19.00 -7.57
CA GLY A 104 -2.41 19.22 -7.73
C GLY A 104 -1.63 18.06 -8.37
N PRO A 105 -1.98 17.61 -9.58
CA PRO A 105 -1.30 16.50 -10.26
C PRO A 105 0.17 16.79 -10.54
N GLU A 106 0.53 18.06 -10.77
CA GLU A 106 1.89 18.49 -11.13
C GLU A 106 2.97 18.16 -10.08
N ARG A 107 2.57 18.06 -8.80
CA ARG A 107 3.48 17.73 -7.68
C ARG A 107 3.30 16.31 -7.15
N ALA A 108 2.50 15.49 -7.82
CA ALA A 108 2.20 14.14 -7.35
C ALA A 108 3.46 13.27 -7.30
N ILE A 109 4.26 13.26 -8.36
CA ILE A 109 5.48 12.45 -8.45
C ILE A 109 6.49 12.83 -7.37
N GLY A 110 6.73 14.13 -7.14
CA GLY A 110 7.66 14.58 -6.10
C GLY A 110 7.23 14.16 -4.70
N ARG A 111 5.93 14.08 -4.43
CA ARG A 111 5.41 13.65 -3.13
C ARG A 111 5.37 12.14 -2.97
N LEU A 112 5.29 11.39 -4.07
CA LEU A 112 5.34 9.92 -4.04
C LEU A 112 6.66 9.41 -3.44
N ILE A 113 7.76 10.15 -3.66
CA ILE A 113 9.08 9.83 -3.10
C ILE A 113 9.07 9.86 -1.57
N PHE A 114 8.24 10.69 -0.95
CA PHE A 114 8.11 10.77 0.51
C PHE A 114 7.20 9.69 1.11
N THR A 115 6.43 8.97 0.30
CA THR A 115 5.52 7.92 0.78
C THR A 115 6.24 6.80 1.52
N PRO A 116 7.32 6.19 1.01
CA PRO A 116 8.05 5.15 1.74
C PRO A 116 8.67 5.66 3.04
N ILE A 117 9.11 6.93 3.05
CA ILE A 117 9.63 7.57 4.26
C ILE A 117 8.51 7.72 5.30
N ALA A 118 7.32 8.14 4.89
CA ALA A 118 6.16 8.26 5.79
C ALA A 118 5.76 6.90 6.37
N ILE A 119 5.78 5.83 5.58
CA ILE A 119 5.51 4.46 6.03
C ILE A 119 6.56 4.03 7.06
N ALA A 120 7.84 4.24 6.78
CA ALA A 120 8.93 3.89 7.68
C ALA A 120 8.82 4.64 9.03
N LEU A 121 8.58 5.94 8.98
CA LEU A 121 8.40 6.77 10.18
C LEU A 121 7.16 6.33 10.98
N SER A 122 6.04 6.02 10.32
CA SER A 122 4.84 5.54 10.98
C SER A 122 5.07 4.17 11.64
N SER A 123 5.87 3.31 11.04
CA SER A 123 6.24 2.01 11.60
C SER A 123 7.09 2.17 12.87
N VAL A 124 8.11 3.03 12.83
CA VAL A 124 8.95 3.32 14.01
C VAL A 124 8.12 3.96 15.12
N TYR A 125 7.26 4.92 14.79
CA TYR A 125 6.40 5.58 15.75
C TYR A 125 5.42 4.59 16.40
N ALA A 126 4.76 3.75 15.61
CA ALA A 126 3.85 2.73 16.12
C ALA A 126 4.57 1.72 17.02
N ALA A 127 5.77 1.29 16.65
CA ALA A 127 6.60 0.40 17.47
C ALA A 127 7.03 1.04 18.80
N SER A 128 7.17 2.36 18.86
CA SER A 128 7.52 3.06 20.10
C SER A 128 6.36 3.20 21.08
N ILE A 129 5.11 3.21 20.58
CA ILE A 129 3.90 3.34 21.41
C ILE A 129 3.41 1.98 21.92
N VAL A 130 3.52 0.95 21.10
CA VAL A 130 3.09 -0.41 21.48
C VAL A 130 4.25 -1.05 22.23
N PRO A 131 4.16 -1.23 23.57
CA PRO A 131 5.19 -1.91 24.32
C PRO A 131 5.28 -3.34 23.80
N VAL A 132 6.43 -3.69 23.23
CA VAL A 132 6.72 -5.07 22.86
C VAL A 132 6.82 -5.83 24.17
N SER A 133 5.83 -6.64 24.47
CA SER A 133 5.92 -7.60 25.58
C SER A 133 7.02 -8.60 25.17
N TYR A 134 8.25 -8.31 25.62
CA TYR A 134 9.30 -9.30 25.56
C TYR A 134 8.84 -10.42 26.49
N THR A 135 8.28 -11.47 25.93
CA THR A 135 8.23 -12.75 26.62
C THR A 135 9.68 -13.14 26.83
N HIS A 136 10.18 -12.85 28.02
CA HIS A 136 11.43 -13.36 28.48
C HIS A 136 11.40 -14.86 28.24
N LEU A 137 12.24 -15.35 27.35
CA LEU A 137 12.70 -16.71 27.38
C LEU A 137 13.41 -16.89 28.74
N THR A 138 12.63 -17.17 29.75
CA THR A 138 13.16 -17.77 30.96
C THR A 138 13.61 -19.15 30.52
N LEU A 139 14.90 -19.26 30.20
CA LEU A 139 15.56 -20.53 30.11
C LEU A 139 15.24 -21.28 31.41
N PRO A 140 14.64 -22.47 31.38
CA PRO A 140 14.53 -23.27 32.57
C PRO A 140 15.95 -23.54 33.02
N THR A 141 16.35 -22.92 34.11
CA THR A 141 17.55 -23.29 34.86
C THR A 141 17.30 -24.71 35.39
N THR A 142 17.63 -25.69 34.62
CA THR A 142 17.77 -27.08 35.11
C THR A 142 18.84 -27.04 36.17
N VAL A 143 18.39 -26.97 37.40
CA VAL A 143 19.23 -27.25 38.56
C VAL A 143 19.68 -28.71 38.44
N ILE A 144 20.90 -28.92 38.03
CA ILE A 144 21.58 -30.23 38.14
C ILE A 144 21.97 -30.34 39.59
N VAL A 145 21.28 -31.22 40.33
CA VAL A 145 21.72 -31.74 41.62
C VAL A 145 22.28 -33.13 41.37
#